data_1a4a63b84b3be8fd73cee583b591726f
#
_entry.id   1a4a63b84b3be8fd73cee583b591726f
#
_cell.length_a   1.000
_cell.length_b   1.000
_cell.length_c   1.000
_cell.angle_alpha   90.00
_cell.angle_beta   90.00
_cell.angle_gamma   90.00
#
_symmetry.space_group_name_H-M   'P 1'
#
loop_
_entity.id
_entity.type
_entity.pdbx_description
1 polymer ?
#
loop_
_entity_poly.entity_id
_entity_poly.type
_entity_poly.pdbx_seq_one_letter_code
_entity_poly.pdbx_strand_id
1 'polypeptide(L)'
;MFQIGPAKYGVRTPEGDLDWARVEKWGRHQQVRAFEVKLSQGAKPGKGGILPAAKVTPEIAAIRGIPAGHASHSPNRFTEFSDVRGLVDFVEPMKALVPVPVGVKVALGEVGFIDELAAELARTGRGPDYISVDGAEGGTGAAPLSLSDHMALPLHDALVEVDDAYRRHGVRDRIVIIAAGRTITGADAAQSLALGADLVNVARGFLFALGCIQALRCHENTCPSGVATQSKWRQRGLVPEQKAPRVANYARAVQEDLMVVTRAIGLRSPGELRREHFEVVVDVGRRMKGSELYPYPPLALRVLEETDTEAFLQWAS
;
A
#
# COMPACT_ATOMS: atom_id res chain seq x y z
N MET A 1 3.50 -10.92 0.51
CA MET A 1 2.22 -10.40 0.00
C MET A 1 2.13 -10.74 -1.49
N PHE A 2 1.00 -11.31 -1.95
CA PHE A 2 0.73 -11.57 -3.36
C PHE A 2 -0.19 -10.47 -3.90
N GLN A 3 0.28 -9.70 -4.89
CA GLN A 3 -0.47 -8.56 -5.41
C GLN A 3 -1.18 -8.91 -6.72
N ILE A 4 -2.49 -8.67 -6.77
CA ILE A 4 -3.34 -8.84 -7.96
C ILE A 4 -3.68 -7.44 -8.51
N GLY A 5 -3.16 -7.11 -9.68
CA GLY A 5 -3.54 -5.90 -10.42
C GLY A 5 -4.59 -6.19 -11.50
N PRO A 6 -5.06 -5.18 -12.23
CA PRO A 6 -6.12 -5.34 -13.26
C PRO A 6 -5.82 -6.36 -14.36
N ALA A 7 -4.54 -6.64 -14.63
CA ALA A 7 -4.14 -7.68 -15.58
C ALA A 7 -4.14 -9.11 -14.98
N LYS A 8 -4.35 -9.26 -13.67
CA LYS A 8 -4.45 -10.53 -12.94
C LYS A 8 -3.28 -11.50 -13.18
N TYR A 9 -2.08 -10.97 -13.45
CA TYR A 9 -0.89 -11.80 -13.72
C TYR A 9 -0.62 -12.78 -12.58
N GLY A 10 -0.31 -14.03 -12.96
CA GLY A 10 -0.08 -15.14 -12.03
C GLY A 10 -1.35 -15.88 -11.59
N VAL A 11 -2.51 -15.24 -11.70
CA VAL A 11 -3.83 -15.78 -11.33
C VAL A 11 -4.90 -15.48 -12.38
N ARG A 12 -4.53 -15.49 -13.66
CA ARG A 12 -5.46 -15.26 -14.77
C ARG A 12 -5.71 -16.51 -15.58
N THR A 13 -6.91 -16.60 -16.16
CA THR A 13 -7.25 -17.55 -17.20
C THR A 13 -6.62 -17.14 -18.55
N PRO A 14 -6.62 -18.00 -19.58
CA PRO A 14 -6.18 -17.62 -20.93
C PRO A 14 -6.98 -16.44 -21.50
N GLU A 15 -8.27 -16.32 -21.17
CA GLU A 15 -9.19 -15.27 -21.59
C GLU A 15 -8.90 -13.94 -20.87
N GLY A 16 -8.23 -13.98 -19.74
CA GLY A 16 -7.83 -12.81 -18.95
C GLY A 16 -8.66 -12.57 -17.69
N ASP A 17 -9.54 -13.48 -17.35
CA ASP A 17 -10.35 -13.42 -16.14
C ASP A 17 -9.56 -13.91 -14.91
N LEU A 18 -10.11 -13.71 -13.70
CA LEU A 18 -9.51 -14.22 -12.48
C LEU A 18 -9.70 -15.74 -12.39
N ASP A 19 -8.58 -16.46 -12.23
CA ASP A 19 -8.56 -17.91 -11.99
C ASP A 19 -8.59 -18.18 -10.48
N TRP A 20 -9.76 -18.45 -9.94
CA TRP A 20 -9.98 -18.69 -8.52
C TRP A 20 -9.22 -19.92 -8.00
N ALA A 21 -9.01 -20.94 -8.82
CA ALA A 21 -8.23 -22.12 -8.42
C ALA A 21 -6.75 -21.76 -8.22
N ARG A 22 -6.22 -20.86 -9.05
CA ARG A 22 -4.87 -20.33 -8.84
C ARG A 22 -4.79 -19.40 -7.64
N VAL A 23 -5.80 -18.60 -7.35
CA VAL A 23 -5.86 -17.77 -6.12
C VAL A 23 -5.78 -18.69 -4.90
N GLU A 24 -6.61 -19.73 -4.84
CA GLU A 24 -6.60 -20.73 -3.76
C GLU A 24 -5.23 -21.40 -3.61
N LYS A 25 -4.65 -21.86 -4.73
CA LYS A 25 -3.31 -22.47 -4.74
C LYS A 25 -2.26 -21.55 -4.14
N TRP A 26 -2.24 -20.27 -4.54
CA TRP A 26 -1.31 -19.29 -3.98
C TRP A 26 -1.62 -18.96 -2.53
N GLY A 27 -2.88 -18.94 -2.12
CA GLY A 27 -3.29 -18.75 -0.73
C GLY A 27 -2.73 -19.79 0.24
N ARG A 28 -2.53 -21.01 -0.25
CA ARG A 28 -1.93 -22.11 0.52
C ARG A 28 -0.40 -22.15 0.46
N HIS A 29 0.23 -21.26 -0.33
CA HIS A 29 1.68 -21.22 -0.46
C HIS A 29 2.33 -20.59 0.77
N GLN A 30 3.27 -21.29 1.41
CA GLN A 30 3.88 -20.88 2.68
C GLN A 30 4.49 -19.47 2.71
N GLN A 31 4.97 -18.96 1.58
CA GLN A 31 5.56 -17.62 1.48
C GLN A 31 4.51 -16.52 1.26
N VAL A 32 3.27 -16.87 0.91
CA VAL A 32 2.19 -15.89 0.75
C VAL A 32 1.53 -15.68 2.11
N ARG A 33 1.62 -14.47 2.63
CA ARG A 33 1.10 -14.10 3.96
C ARG A 33 -0.04 -13.09 3.90
N ALA A 34 -0.33 -12.57 2.72
CA ALA A 34 -1.46 -11.68 2.44
C ALA A 34 -1.70 -11.58 0.94
N PHE A 35 -2.92 -11.26 0.53
CA PHE A 35 -3.28 -10.85 -0.83
C PHE A 35 -3.58 -9.36 -0.85
N GLU A 36 -3.21 -8.69 -1.96
CA GLU A 36 -3.47 -7.28 -2.17
C GLU A 36 -4.09 -7.05 -3.54
N VAL A 37 -5.33 -6.56 -3.59
CA VAL A 37 -6.00 -6.10 -4.81
C VAL A 37 -5.54 -4.68 -5.09
N LYS A 38 -4.73 -4.50 -6.14
CA LYS A 38 -4.15 -3.21 -6.49
C LYS A 38 -5.07 -2.43 -7.41
N LEU A 39 -5.77 -1.44 -6.88
CA LEU A 39 -6.65 -0.54 -7.62
C LEU A 39 -5.84 0.51 -8.40
N SER A 40 -4.86 1.13 -7.73
CA SER A 40 -4.01 2.17 -8.32
C SER A 40 -2.62 2.20 -7.68
N GLN A 41 -1.76 3.10 -8.11
CA GLN A 41 -0.45 3.38 -7.50
C GLN A 41 -0.11 4.86 -7.63
N GLY A 42 0.60 5.43 -6.62
CA GLY A 42 0.82 6.86 -6.46
C GLY A 42 1.46 7.56 -7.65
N ALA A 43 2.56 7.01 -8.18
CA ALA A 43 3.29 7.65 -9.26
C ALA A 43 2.55 7.74 -10.60
N LYS A 44 1.52 6.95 -10.82
CA LYS A 44 0.73 6.92 -12.07
C LYS A 44 -0.70 6.42 -11.84
N PRO A 45 -1.52 7.15 -11.09
CA PRO A 45 -2.92 6.79 -10.87
C PRO A 45 -3.65 6.72 -12.21
N GLY A 46 -4.56 5.75 -12.37
CA GLY A 46 -5.35 5.58 -13.59
C GLY A 46 -4.56 5.18 -14.83
N LYS A 47 -3.26 4.90 -14.73
CA LYS A 47 -2.46 4.39 -15.83
C LYS A 47 -1.98 2.97 -15.57
N GLY A 48 -2.34 2.04 -16.45
CA GLY A 48 -1.90 0.65 -16.41
C GLY A 48 -0.37 0.48 -16.55
N GLY A 49 0.11 -0.69 -16.18
CA GLY A 49 1.52 -1.06 -16.33
C GLY A 49 1.89 -1.32 -17.78
N ILE A 50 3.11 -0.96 -18.16
CA ILE A 50 3.71 -1.32 -19.45
C ILE A 50 4.96 -2.15 -19.18
N LEU A 51 5.05 -3.34 -19.76
CA LEU A 51 6.27 -4.13 -19.81
C LEU A 51 6.73 -4.22 -21.27
N PRO A 52 7.88 -3.60 -21.63
CA PRO A 52 8.39 -3.64 -22.99
C PRO A 52 8.70 -5.08 -23.45
N ALA A 53 8.56 -5.35 -24.75
CA ALA A 53 8.82 -6.67 -25.34
C ALA A 53 10.19 -7.25 -24.96
N ALA A 54 11.24 -6.42 -24.93
CA ALA A 54 12.60 -6.82 -24.54
C ALA A 54 12.73 -7.33 -23.09
N LYS A 55 11.73 -7.09 -22.25
CA LYS A 55 11.66 -7.59 -20.86
C LYS A 55 10.79 -8.83 -20.71
N VAL A 56 10.01 -9.20 -21.73
CA VAL A 56 9.12 -10.37 -21.68
C VAL A 56 9.88 -11.60 -22.14
N THR A 57 10.72 -12.14 -21.23
CA THR A 57 11.42 -13.39 -21.42
C THR A 57 10.42 -14.56 -21.42
N PRO A 58 10.81 -15.76 -21.94
CA PRO A 58 9.95 -16.95 -21.85
C PRO A 58 9.48 -17.26 -20.43
N GLU A 59 10.32 -17.08 -19.42
CA GLU A 59 9.99 -17.26 -18.01
C GLU A 59 8.90 -16.27 -17.56
N ILE A 60 9.08 -14.97 -17.86
CA ILE A 60 8.10 -13.93 -17.52
C ILE A 60 6.79 -14.16 -18.26
N ALA A 61 6.86 -14.57 -19.52
CA ALA A 61 5.69 -14.92 -20.33
C ALA A 61 4.87 -16.04 -19.70
N ALA A 62 5.53 -17.11 -19.27
CA ALA A 62 4.89 -18.25 -18.61
C ALA A 62 4.26 -17.87 -17.28
N ILE A 63 4.94 -17.07 -16.43
CA ILE A 63 4.42 -16.60 -15.14
C ILE A 63 3.20 -15.68 -15.34
N ARG A 64 3.22 -14.82 -16.34
CA ARG A 64 2.14 -13.84 -16.59
C ARG A 64 1.01 -14.36 -17.46
N GLY A 65 1.16 -15.50 -18.12
CA GLY A 65 0.20 -16.03 -19.08
C GLY A 65 0.06 -15.13 -20.31
N ILE A 66 1.19 -14.68 -20.90
CA ILE A 66 1.25 -13.78 -22.05
C ILE A 66 2.27 -14.28 -23.08
N PRO A 67 2.19 -13.87 -24.37
CA PRO A 67 3.18 -14.27 -25.37
C PRO A 67 4.58 -13.72 -25.07
N ALA A 68 5.61 -14.56 -25.20
CA ALA A 68 7.01 -14.15 -25.06
C ALA A 68 7.41 -13.16 -26.16
N GLY A 69 8.27 -12.18 -25.81
CA GLY A 69 8.78 -11.21 -26.77
C GLY A 69 7.76 -10.17 -27.25
N HIS A 70 6.57 -10.11 -26.66
CA HIS A 70 5.55 -9.11 -26.95
C HIS A 70 5.40 -8.15 -25.77
N ALA A 71 5.24 -6.86 -26.06
CA ALA A 71 4.95 -5.87 -25.01
C ALA A 71 3.62 -6.20 -24.33
N SER A 72 3.60 -6.08 -23.00
CA SER A 72 2.39 -6.31 -22.21
C SER A 72 1.87 -5.01 -21.61
N HIS A 73 0.60 -4.73 -21.84
CA HIS A 73 -0.12 -3.57 -21.33
C HIS A 73 -1.17 -4.04 -20.33
N SER A 74 -1.06 -3.58 -19.09
CA SER A 74 -2.13 -3.84 -18.11
C SER A 74 -3.27 -2.85 -18.31
N PRO A 75 -4.54 -3.27 -18.13
CA PRO A 75 -5.66 -2.35 -18.03
C PRO A 75 -5.44 -1.29 -16.95
N ASN A 76 -6.10 -0.16 -17.08
CA ASN A 76 -6.00 0.93 -16.09
C ASN A 76 -6.89 0.73 -14.87
N ARG A 77 -7.89 -0.17 -14.96
CA ARG A 77 -8.82 -0.52 -13.87
C ARG A 77 -9.23 -1.99 -13.98
N PHE A 78 -9.81 -2.50 -12.93
CA PHE A 78 -10.54 -3.77 -12.94
C PHE A 78 -11.82 -3.63 -13.79
N THR A 79 -12.22 -4.71 -14.42
CA THR A 79 -13.48 -4.81 -15.18
C THR A 79 -14.58 -5.47 -14.36
N GLU A 80 -14.20 -6.15 -13.27
CA GLU A 80 -15.07 -6.93 -12.39
C GLU A 80 -15.94 -6.06 -11.50
N PHE A 81 -15.53 -4.81 -11.27
CA PHE A 81 -16.26 -3.86 -10.43
C PHE A 81 -16.01 -2.41 -10.86
N SER A 82 -16.97 -1.53 -10.56
CA SER A 82 -16.90 -0.10 -10.87
C SER A 82 -17.20 0.80 -9.67
N ASP A 83 -17.59 0.24 -8.54
CA ASP A 83 -17.96 0.93 -7.32
C ASP A 83 -17.47 0.18 -6.07
N VAL A 84 -17.71 0.74 -4.90
CA VAL A 84 -17.30 0.18 -3.60
C VAL A 84 -17.98 -1.16 -3.31
N ARG A 85 -19.27 -1.31 -3.62
CA ARG A 85 -19.98 -2.57 -3.41
C ARG A 85 -19.40 -3.69 -4.25
N GLY A 86 -19.20 -3.43 -5.54
CA GLY A 86 -18.58 -4.38 -6.44
C GLY A 86 -17.16 -4.76 -6.00
N LEU A 87 -16.38 -3.81 -5.46
CA LEU A 87 -15.08 -4.10 -4.87
C LEU A 87 -15.21 -5.04 -3.66
N VAL A 88 -16.15 -4.77 -2.76
CA VAL A 88 -16.38 -5.64 -1.59
C VAL A 88 -16.83 -7.02 -2.03
N ASP A 89 -17.75 -7.11 -2.99
CA ASP A 89 -18.22 -8.38 -3.56
C ASP A 89 -17.12 -9.14 -4.30
N PHE A 90 -16.09 -8.48 -4.80
CA PHE A 90 -14.90 -9.10 -5.38
C PHE A 90 -13.91 -9.59 -4.31
N VAL A 91 -13.73 -8.84 -3.22
CA VAL A 91 -12.78 -9.16 -2.14
C VAL A 91 -13.28 -10.28 -1.23
N GLU A 92 -14.56 -10.30 -0.88
CA GLU A 92 -15.12 -11.26 0.09
C GLU A 92 -14.99 -12.72 -0.33
N PRO A 93 -15.29 -13.14 -1.58
CA PRO A 93 -15.02 -14.49 -2.02
C PRO A 93 -13.54 -14.87 -1.93
N MET A 94 -12.63 -13.92 -2.15
CA MET A 94 -11.20 -14.16 -2.00
C MET A 94 -10.85 -14.41 -0.53
N LYS A 95 -11.38 -13.62 0.42
CA LYS A 95 -11.21 -13.83 1.86
C LYS A 95 -11.74 -15.20 2.31
N ALA A 96 -12.86 -15.64 1.77
CA ALA A 96 -13.41 -16.96 2.07
C ALA A 96 -12.53 -18.12 1.53
N LEU A 97 -11.80 -17.87 0.44
CA LEU A 97 -11.02 -18.89 -0.25
C LEU A 97 -9.60 -19.06 0.32
N VAL A 98 -8.99 -17.99 0.85
CA VAL A 98 -7.60 -18.01 1.29
C VAL A 98 -7.46 -17.82 2.81
N PRO A 99 -6.53 -18.55 3.48
CA PRO A 99 -6.35 -18.48 4.93
C PRO A 99 -5.43 -17.33 5.37
N VAL A 100 -5.39 -16.25 4.62
CA VAL A 100 -4.52 -15.08 4.86
C VAL A 100 -5.28 -13.79 4.59
N PRO A 101 -4.90 -12.65 5.22
CA PRO A 101 -5.58 -11.38 5.01
C PRO A 101 -5.62 -10.95 3.54
N VAL A 102 -6.74 -10.34 3.13
CA VAL A 102 -6.95 -9.77 1.80
C VAL A 102 -7.21 -8.27 1.93
N GLY A 103 -6.34 -7.47 1.37
CA GLY A 103 -6.45 -6.01 1.40
C GLY A 103 -6.49 -5.39 0.02
N VAL A 104 -6.58 -4.07 0.01
CA VAL A 104 -6.56 -3.27 -1.20
C VAL A 104 -5.41 -2.28 -1.17
N LYS A 105 -4.88 -1.93 -2.36
CA LYS A 105 -3.92 -0.84 -2.51
C LYS A 105 -4.51 0.26 -3.37
N VAL A 106 -4.43 1.49 -2.88
CA VAL A 106 -4.99 2.66 -3.55
C VAL A 106 -4.05 3.87 -3.45
N ALA A 107 -4.02 4.68 -4.50
CA ALA A 107 -3.55 6.05 -4.46
C ALA A 107 -4.79 6.95 -4.51
N LEU A 108 -4.97 7.79 -3.49
CA LEU A 108 -6.16 8.62 -3.37
C LEU A 108 -6.05 9.84 -4.29
N GLY A 109 -7.00 9.97 -5.20
CA GLY A 109 -7.26 11.19 -5.95
C GLY A 109 -8.57 11.82 -5.50
N GLU A 110 -9.59 10.98 -5.23
CA GLU A 110 -10.89 11.37 -4.71
C GLU A 110 -11.12 10.70 -3.35
N VAL A 111 -11.38 11.52 -2.32
CA VAL A 111 -11.51 11.05 -0.94
C VAL A 111 -12.84 10.35 -0.67
N GLY A 112 -13.89 10.64 -1.44
CA GLY A 112 -15.23 10.04 -1.30
C GLY A 112 -15.20 8.52 -1.36
N PHE A 113 -14.34 7.93 -2.19
CA PHE A 113 -14.17 6.48 -2.26
C PHE A 113 -13.83 5.84 -0.92
N ILE A 114 -12.96 6.45 -0.12
CA ILE A 114 -12.55 5.91 1.19
C ILE A 114 -13.66 6.04 2.21
N ASP A 115 -14.40 7.14 2.18
CA ASP A 115 -15.55 7.33 3.06
C ASP A 115 -16.66 6.31 2.77
N GLU A 116 -16.97 6.06 1.49
CA GLU A 116 -17.90 5.00 1.08
C GLU A 116 -17.44 3.60 1.51
N LEU A 117 -16.14 3.30 1.39
CA LEU A 117 -15.59 2.00 1.79
C LEU A 117 -15.66 1.80 3.31
N ALA A 118 -15.37 2.84 4.09
CA ALA A 118 -15.52 2.82 5.54
C ALA A 118 -16.98 2.69 5.97
N ALA A 119 -17.90 3.40 5.31
CA ALA A 119 -19.34 3.29 5.52
C ALA A 119 -19.86 1.87 5.22
N GLU A 120 -19.42 1.28 4.10
CA GLU A 120 -19.80 -0.09 3.72
C GLU A 120 -19.31 -1.12 4.74
N LEU A 121 -18.09 -0.98 5.24
CA LEU A 121 -17.54 -1.82 6.31
C LEU A 121 -18.35 -1.66 7.61
N ALA A 122 -18.70 -0.43 7.98
CA ALA A 122 -19.51 -0.15 9.16
C ALA A 122 -20.89 -0.79 9.07
N ARG A 123 -21.55 -0.67 7.92
CA ARG A 123 -22.90 -1.14 7.66
C ARG A 123 -23.00 -2.66 7.55
N THR A 124 -22.03 -3.32 6.92
CA THR A 124 -22.14 -4.75 6.55
C THR A 124 -21.19 -5.66 7.30
N GLY A 125 -20.14 -5.11 7.90
CA GLY A 125 -19.03 -5.88 8.43
C GLY A 125 -18.14 -6.50 7.37
N ARG A 126 -18.39 -6.25 6.06
CA ARG A 126 -17.68 -6.79 4.89
C ARG A 126 -16.72 -5.75 4.33
N GLY A 127 -15.60 -6.20 3.81
CA GLY A 127 -14.59 -5.33 3.19
C GLY A 127 -13.18 -5.89 3.33
N PRO A 128 -12.16 -5.15 2.88
CA PRO A 128 -10.78 -5.57 2.99
C PRO A 128 -10.32 -5.62 4.46
N ASP A 129 -9.34 -6.50 4.74
CA ASP A 129 -8.72 -6.60 6.07
C ASP A 129 -7.69 -5.49 6.29
N TYR A 130 -7.13 -4.95 5.20
CA TYR A 130 -6.19 -3.84 5.25
C TYR A 130 -6.26 -2.97 3.98
N ILE A 131 -5.77 -1.75 4.12
CA ILE A 131 -5.61 -0.80 3.01
C ILE A 131 -4.16 -0.30 2.93
N SER A 132 -3.53 -0.47 1.77
CA SER A 132 -2.23 0.13 1.45
C SER A 132 -2.43 1.47 0.76
N VAL A 133 -2.08 2.54 1.44
CA VAL A 133 -2.15 3.92 0.94
C VAL A 133 -0.85 4.26 0.23
N ASP A 134 -0.90 4.48 -1.09
CA ASP A 134 0.27 4.80 -1.92
C ASP A 134 0.27 6.30 -2.25
N GLY A 135 1.15 7.08 -1.62
CA GLY A 135 1.24 8.53 -1.85
C GLY A 135 1.66 8.89 -3.29
N ALA A 136 1.26 10.07 -3.74
CA ALA A 136 1.59 10.60 -5.08
C ALA A 136 3.09 10.59 -5.39
N GLU A 137 3.91 10.78 -4.37
CA GLU A 137 5.39 10.76 -4.41
C GLU A 137 5.97 9.34 -4.53
N GLY A 138 5.16 8.30 -4.41
CA GLY A 138 5.55 6.92 -4.68
C GLY A 138 6.00 6.79 -6.13
N GLY A 139 7.25 6.35 -6.38
CA GLY A 139 7.83 6.49 -7.69
C GLY A 139 8.15 5.17 -8.39
N THR A 140 8.03 5.19 -9.70
CA THR A 140 8.62 4.21 -10.62
C THR A 140 9.24 4.96 -11.79
N GLY A 141 10.36 4.43 -12.35
CA GLY A 141 10.98 5.00 -13.52
C GLY A 141 10.11 5.02 -14.79
N ALA A 142 8.97 4.31 -14.76
CA ALA A 142 7.98 4.29 -15.85
C ALA A 142 6.84 5.30 -15.64
N ALA A 143 6.87 6.10 -14.56
CA ALA A 143 5.83 7.09 -14.30
C ALA A 143 6.00 8.30 -15.22
N PRO A 144 4.95 8.73 -15.94
CA PRO A 144 4.98 10.01 -16.66
C PRO A 144 5.13 11.17 -15.67
N LEU A 145 5.96 12.15 -16.01
CA LEU A 145 6.16 13.34 -15.17
C LEU A 145 4.86 14.10 -14.89
N SER A 146 3.94 14.11 -15.85
CA SER A 146 2.62 14.74 -15.70
C SER A 146 1.69 14.06 -14.68
N LEU A 147 1.99 12.85 -14.26
CA LEU A 147 1.19 12.12 -13.26
C LEU A 147 1.87 12.05 -11.91
N SER A 148 3.22 11.92 -11.91
CA SER A 148 4.01 11.78 -10.70
C SER A 148 3.96 13.07 -9.88
N ASP A 149 3.67 12.96 -8.61
CA ASP A 149 3.54 14.07 -7.64
C ASP A 149 2.35 15.04 -7.93
N HIS A 150 1.44 14.72 -8.89
CA HIS A 150 0.39 15.68 -9.31
C HIS A 150 -1.04 15.14 -9.29
N MET A 151 -1.26 13.82 -9.39
CA MET A 151 -2.59 13.27 -9.64
C MET A 151 -3.23 12.56 -8.44
N ALA A 152 -2.46 12.24 -7.42
CA ALA A 152 -2.95 11.68 -6.18
C ALA A 152 -2.54 12.59 -5.01
N LEU A 153 -3.12 12.39 -3.84
CA LEU A 153 -2.69 13.06 -2.63
C LEU A 153 -1.28 12.62 -2.22
N PRO A 154 -0.47 13.52 -1.66
CA PRO A 154 0.74 13.15 -0.94
C PRO A 154 0.42 12.15 0.18
N LEU A 155 1.40 11.31 0.56
CA LEU A 155 1.17 10.23 1.52
C LEU A 155 0.58 10.73 2.84
N HIS A 156 1.10 11.82 3.39
CA HIS A 156 0.67 12.32 4.69
C HIS A 156 -0.80 12.75 4.68
N ASP A 157 -1.22 13.50 3.66
CA ASP A 157 -2.60 13.93 3.50
C ASP A 157 -3.52 12.72 3.25
N ALA A 158 -3.09 11.78 2.40
CA ALA A 158 -3.84 10.56 2.11
C ALA A 158 -4.01 9.67 3.35
N LEU A 159 -3.00 9.57 4.22
CA LEU A 159 -3.10 8.80 5.48
C LEU A 159 -4.13 9.41 6.43
N VAL A 160 -4.11 10.75 6.56
CA VAL A 160 -5.09 11.46 7.40
C VAL A 160 -6.50 11.22 6.89
N GLU A 161 -6.74 11.35 5.59
CA GLU A 161 -8.06 11.12 5.00
C GLU A 161 -8.55 9.69 5.24
N VAL A 162 -7.66 8.69 5.10
CA VAL A 162 -8.01 7.28 5.33
C VAL A 162 -8.30 7.02 6.82
N ASP A 163 -7.38 7.42 7.72
CA ASP A 163 -7.56 7.24 9.17
C ASP A 163 -8.86 7.91 9.66
N ASP A 164 -9.11 9.14 9.19
CA ASP A 164 -10.29 9.91 9.58
C ASP A 164 -11.60 9.33 9.04
N ALA A 165 -11.61 8.81 7.80
CA ALA A 165 -12.79 8.14 7.26
C ALA A 165 -13.20 6.94 8.12
N TYR A 166 -12.26 6.06 8.44
CA TYR A 166 -12.54 4.90 9.29
C TYR A 166 -12.90 5.28 10.73
N ARG A 167 -12.37 6.39 11.26
CA ARG A 167 -12.77 6.94 12.58
C ARG A 167 -14.19 7.51 12.55
N ARG A 168 -14.54 8.29 11.52
CA ARG A 168 -15.90 8.85 11.36
C ARG A 168 -16.97 7.77 11.38
N HIS A 169 -16.68 6.61 10.79
CA HIS A 169 -17.61 5.48 10.73
C HIS A 169 -17.45 4.49 11.90
N GLY A 170 -16.60 4.78 12.90
CA GLY A 170 -16.42 3.95 14.09
C GLY A 170 -15.83 2.55 13.84
N VAL A 171 -15.11 2.37 12.74
CA VAL A 171 -14.54 1.07 12.30
C VAL A 171 -13.02 1.10 12.13
N ARG A 172 -12.33 2.11 12.70
CA ARG A 172 -10.87 2.24 12.57
C ARG A 172 -10.11 1.02 13.10
N ASP A 173 -10.60 0.40 14.16
CA ASP A 173 -9.96 -0.78 14.77
C ASP A 173 -10.17 -2.08 13.96
N ARG A 174 -10.95 -2.03 12.90
CA ARG A 174 -11.26 -3.17 12.04
C ARG A 174 -10.44 -3.23 10.78
N ILE A 175 -9.63 -2.22 10.51
CA ILE A 175 -8.81 -2.09 9.31
C ILE A 175 -7.35 -1.83 9.68
N VAL A 176 -6.43 -2.48 8.99
CA VAL A 176 -5.00 -2.15 9.09
C VAL A 176 -4.64 -1.17 7.97
N ILE A 177 -4.02 -0.05 8.32
CA ILE A 177 -3.56 0.97 7.35
C ILE A 177 -2.05 0.81 7.14
N ILE A 178 -1.65 0.61 5.88
CA ILE A 178 -0.25 0.45 5.48
C ILE A 178 0.18 1.67 4.67
N ALA A 179 1.13 2.43 5.17
CA ALA A 179 1.70 3.58 4.47
C ALA A 179 2.70 3.15 3.39
N ALA A 180 2.64 3.74 2.20
CA ALA A 180 3.60 3.54 1.12
C ALA A 180 3.83 4.85 0.35
N GLY A 181 5.01 5.45 0.46
CA GLY A 181 5.38 6.68 -0.25
C GLY A 181 6.67 7.25 0.30
N ARG A 182 7.69 7.39 -0.50
CA ARG A 182 9.03 7.96 -0.20
C ARG A 182 9.62 7.76 1.20
N THR A 183 9.10 6.87 2.01
CA THR A 183 9.65 6.54 3.33
C THR A 183 11.05 5.95 3.16
N ILE A 184 12.06 6.59 3.74
CA ILE A 184 13.47 6.22 3.62
C ILE A 184 14.13 6.08 4.98
N THR A 185 13.77 6.92 5.95
CA THR A 185 14.31 6.97 7.30
C THR A 185 13.32 6.46 8.34
N GLY A 186 13.81 6.19 9.56
CA GLY A 186 12.95 5.89 10.69
C GLY A 186 12.08 7.09 11.11
N ALA A 187 12.55 8.31 10.88
CA ALA A 187 11.76 9.53 11.13
C ALA A 187 10.56 9.64 10.16
N ASP A 188 10.76 9.34 8.86
CA ASP A 188 9.64 9.29 7.89
C ASP A 188 8.61 8.23 8.29
N ALA A 189 9.11 7.07 8.79
CA ALA A 189 8.24 6.00 9.29
C ALA A 189 7.46 6.45 10.54
N ALA A 190 8.13 7.12 11.49
CA ALA A 190 7.50 7.65 12.70
C ALA A 190 6.39 8.64 12.36
N GLN A 191 6.61 9.54 11.40
CA GLN A 191 5.58 10.49 10.95
C GLN A 191 4.37 9.78 10.31
N SER A 192 4.62 8.78 9.46
CA SER A 192 3.53 7.98 8.86
C SER A 192 2.69 7.26 9.91
N LEU A 193 3.34 6.67 10.93
CA LEU A 193 2.66 6.02 12.06
C LEU A 193 1.86 7.05 12.89
N ALA A 194 2.43 8.22 13.14
CA ALA A 194 1.74 9.29 13.87
C ALA A 194 0.49 9.81 13.13
N LEU A 195 0.48 9.73 11.81
CA LEU A 195 -0.65 10.12 10.96
C LEU A 195 -1.73 9.04 10.78
N GLY A 196 -1.57 7.89 11.43
CA GLY A 196 -2.59 6.86 11.48
C GLY A 196 -2.24 5.57 10.74
N ALA A 197 -1.03 5.42 10.20
CA ALA A 197 -0.60 4.12 9.68
C ALA A 197 -0.32 3.13 10.83
N ASP A 198 -0.63 1.85 10.61
CA ASP A 198 -0.26 0.75 11.49
C ASP A 198 1.06 0.09 11.05
N LEU A 199 1.32 0.10 9.75
CA LEU A 199 2.50 -0.46 9.11
C LEU A 199 3.05 0.48 8.05
N VAL A 200 4.34 0.32 7.72
CA VAL A 200 5.01 1.14 6.70
C VAL A 200 5.73 0.26 5.68
N ASN A 201 5.44 0.46 4.41
CA ASN A 201 6.15 -0.16 3.29
C ASN A 201 7.30 0.74 2.84
N VAL A 202 8.51 0.21 2.83
CA VAL A 202 9.71 0.89 2.34
C VAL A 202 10.19 0.23 1.05
N ALA A 203 10.21 0.97 -0.05
CA ALA A 203 10.67 0.47 -1.34
C ALA A 203 11.98 1.14 -1.79
N ARG A 204 11.99 2.46 -1.90
CA ARG A 204 13.10 3.22 -2.49
C ARG A 204 14.38 3.11 -1.68
N GLY A 205 14.30 3.16 -0.37
CA GLY A 205 15.45 2.99 0.52
C GLY A 205 16.12 1.62 0.31
N PHE A 206 15.34 0.54 0.19
CA PHE A 206 15.88 -0.78 -0.14
C PHE A 206 16.52 -0.84 -1.52
N LEU A 207 15.96 -0.14 -2.52
CA LEU A 207 16.57 -0.02 -3.84
C LEU A 207 17.94 0.69 -3.76
N PHE A 208 18.08 1.72 -2.94
CA PHE A 208 19.37 2.39 -2.71
C PHE A 208 20.37 1.45 -2.05
N ALA A 209 19.94 0.67 -1.06
CA ALA A 209 20.78 -0.35 -0.45
C ALA A 209 21.29 -1.39 -1.46
N LEU A 210 20.49 -1.74 -2.47
CA LEU A 210 20.89 -2.59 -3.58
C LEU A 210 21.85 -1.90 -4.56
N GLY A 211 21.94 -0.56 -4.58
CA GLY A 211 22.79 0.22 -5.47
C GLY A 211 22.03 0.95 -6.58
N CYS A 212 20.74 1.19 -6.43
CA CYS A 212 19.98 2.05 -7.35
C CYS A 212 20.51 3.48 -7.29
N ILE A 213 20.76 4.09 -8.44
CA ILE A 213 21.25 5.46 -8.60
C ILE A 213 20.18 6.41 -9.15
N GLN A 214 18.92 6.01 -9.13
CA GLN A 214 17.78 6.78 -9.68
C GLN A 214 17.94 7.22 -11.15
N ALA A 215 18.56 6.39 -11.98
CA ALA A 215 18.71 6.68 -13.41
C ALA A 215 17.36 6.72 -14.17
N LEU A 216 16.24 6.36 -13.54
CA LEU A 216 14.86 6.34 -14.05
C LEU A 216 14.67 5.53 -15.35
N ARG A 217 15.58 4.59 -15.63
CA ARG A 217 15.54 3.70 -16.81
C ARG A 217 15.04 2.29 -16.51
N CYS A 218 14.23 2.17 -15.44
CA CYS A 218 13.71 0.87 -14.98
C CYS A 218 12.82 0.20 -16.03
N HIS A 219 12.10 0.97 -16.83
CA HIS A 219 11.19 0.48 -17.87
C HIS A 219 11.88 0.19 -19.22
N GLU A 220 13.06 0.77 -19.48
CA GLU A 220 13.76 0.66 -20.77
C GLU A 220 14.64 -0.59 -20.91
N ASN A 221 14.77 -1.42 -19.88
CA ASN A 221 15.73 -2.53 -19.82
C ASN A 221 17.21 -2.09 -19.83
N THR A 222 17.49 -0.82 -19.58
CA THR A 222 18.83 -0.19 -19.64
C THR A 222 19.34 0.27 -18.28
N CYS A 223 18.79 -0.25 -17.17
CA CYS A 223 19.21 0.10 -15.82
C CYS A 223 20.73 -0.08 -15.65
N PRO A 224 21.50 0.99 -15.37
CA PRO A 224 22.95 0.92 -15.33
C PRO A 224 23.49 0.15 -14.11
N SER A 225 22.73 0.11 -13.01
CA SER A 225 23.12 -0.60 -11.79
C SER A 225 22.69 -2.08 -11.77
N GLY A 226 22.06 -2.59 -12.83
CA GLY A 226 21.66 -4.00 -12.92
C GLY A 226 20.37 -4.37 -12.17
N VAL A 227 19.83 -3.47 -11.34
CA VAL A 227 18.70 -3.77 -10.44
C VAL A 227 17.39 -4.03 -11.21
N ALA A 228 17.14 -3.30 -12.31
CA ALA A 228 15.87 -3.37 -13.05
C ALA A 228 16.07 -3.64 -14.55
N THR A 229 16.89 -4.64 -14.89
CA THR A 229 17.18 -5.02 -16.28
C THR A 229 17.23 -6.54 -16.42
N GLN A 230 16.98 -7.05 -17.64
CA GLN A 230 17.18 -8.46 -18.01
C GLN A 230 18.55 -8.69 -18.68
N SER A 231 19.36 -7.64 -18.88
CA SER A 231 20.70 -7.76 -19.45
C SER A 231 21.65 -8.46 -18.49
N LYS A 232 22.09 -9.66 -18.84
CA LYS A 232 23.04 -10.45 -18.04
C LYS A 232 24.35 -9.69 -17.79
N TRP A 233 24.81 -8.88 -18.75
CA TRP A 233 25.99 -8.06 -18.58
C TRP A 233 25.82 -6.99 -17.50
N ARG A 234 24.66 -6.30 -17.48
CA ARG A 234 24.39 -5.26 -16.47
C ARG A 234 24.14 -5.86 -15.08
N GLN A 235 23.53 -7.05 -15.03
CA GLN A 235 23.27 -7.76 -13.77
C GLN A 235 24.53 -8.23 -13.04
N ARG A 236 25.72 -8.25 -13.70
CA ARG A 236 26.98 -8.63 -13.05
C ARG A 236 27.32 -7.78 -11.82
N GLY A 237 26.88 -6.52 -11.77
CA GLY A 237 27.07 -5.63 -10.63
C GLY A 237 26.12 -5.90 -9.44
N LEU A 238 25.09 -6.73 -9.65
CA LEU A 238 24.13 -7.11 -8.63
C LEU A 238 24.52 -8.48 -8.03
N VAL A 239 25.56 -8.47 -7.21
CA VAL A 239 26.08 -9.68 -6.54
C VAL A 239 25.31 -9.90 -5.24
N PRO A 240 24.45 -10.95 -5.13
CA PRO A 240 23.57 -11.14 -3.97
C PRO A 240 24.33 -11.20 -2.65
N GLU A 241 25.47 -11.89 -2.59
CA GLU A 241 26.30 -12.05 -1.37
C GLU A 241 26.81 -10.71 -0.85
N GLN A 242 27.05 -9.73 -1.72
CA GLN A 242 27.47 -8.38 -1.35
C GLN A 242 26.30 -7.46 -1.04
N LYS A 243 25.15 -7.66 -1.71
CA LYS A 243 23.97 -6.79 -1.57
C LYS A 243 23.08 -7.17 -0.41
N ALA A 244 22.95 -8.46 -0.08
CA ALA A 244 22.11 -8.91 1.02
C ALA A 244 22.52 -8.32 2.40
N PRO A 245 23.81 -8.26 2.79
CA PRO A 245 24.21 -7.57 4.02
C PRO A 245 23.86 -6.09 4.04
N ARG A 246 23.98 -5.38 2.89
CA ARG A 246 23.60 -3.96 2.79
C ARG A 246 22.11 -3.75 3.03
N VAL A 247 21.26 -4.61 2.44
CA VAL A 247 19.82 -4.60 2.63
C VAL A 247 19.47 -4.87 4.10
N ALA A 248 20.10 -5.87 4.72
CA ALA A 248 19.88 -6.18 6.13
C ALA A 248 20.35 -5.04 7.07
N ASN A 249 21.47 -4.40 6.77
CA ASN A 249 21.97 -3.26 7.55
C ASN A 249 21.01 -2.06 7.42
N TYR A 250 20.52 -1.78 6.22
CA TYR A 250 19.55 -0.71 6.02
C TYR A 250 18.23 -0.98 6.77
N ALA A 251 17.72 -2.21 6.72
CA ALA A 251 16.52 -2.57 7.47
C ALA A 251 16.67 -2.35 8.98
N ARG A 252 17.83 -2.77 9.54
CA ARG A 252 18.14 -2.54 10.97
C ARG A 252 18.26 -1.05 11.28
N ALA A 253 18.99 -0.28 10.46
CA ALA A 253 19.16 1.14 10.67
C ALA A 253 17.83 1.90 10.70
N VAL A 254 16.90 1.59 9.80
CA VAL A 254 15.55 2.21 9.80
C VAL A 254 14.79 1.85 11.08
N GLN A 255 14.87 0.60 11.55
CA GLN A 255 14.21 0.17 12.79
C GLN A 255 14.82 0.84 14.01
N GLU A 256 16.15 0.90 14.10
CA GLU A 256 16.87 1.56 15.17
C GLU A 256 16.55 3.06 15.22
N ASP A 257 16.57 3.75 14.08
CA ASP A 257 16.25 5.16 13.95
C ASP A 257 14.79 5.45 14.37
N LEU A 258 13.83 4.62 13.94
CA LEU A 258 12.44 4.70 14.39
C LEU A 258 12.33 4.56 15.92
N MET A 259 13.07 3.62 16.52
CA MET A 259 13.07 3.44 17.98
C MET A 259 13.75 4.59 18.72
N VAL A 260 14.80 5.20 18.13
CA VAL A 260 15.43 6.43 18.69
C VAL A 260 14.41 7.57 18.77
N VAL A 261 13.68 7.85 17.66
CA VAL A 261 12.63 8.87 17.63
C VAL A 261 11.54 8.55 18.67
N THR A 262 11.04 7.32 18.69
CA THR A 262 9.98 6.89 19.61
C THR A 262 10.35 7.11 21.08
N ARG A 263 11.57 6.71 21.45
CA ARG A 263 12.07 6.85 22.85
C ARG A 263 12.39 8.29 23.21
N ALA A 264 12.88 9.09 22.25
CA ALA A 264 13.22 10.49 22.50
C ALA A 264 11.99 11.33 22.91
N ILE A 265 10.79 10.95 22.46
CA ILE A 265 9.53 11.58 22.86
C ILE A 265 8.82 10.90 24.03
N GLY A 266 9.50 9.90 24.68
CA GLY A 266 9.01 9.23 25.88
C GLY A 266 8.06 8.06 25.65
N LEU A 267 7.89 7.59 24.41
CA LEU A 267 7.04 6.45 24.08
C LEU A 267 7.79 5.11 24.17
N ARG A 268 7.06 4.03 24.42
CA ARG A 268 7.61 2.67 24.55
C ARG A 268 7.57 1.91 23.22
N SER A 269 6.59 2.22 22.37
CA SER A 269 6.34 1.54 21.11
C SER A 269 6.02 2.55 20.01
N PRO A 270 6.47 2.32 18.75
CA PRO A 270 6.06 3.14 17.62
C PRO A 270 4.53 3.15 17.36
N GLY A 271 3.81 2.11 17.79
CA GLY A 271 2.35 2.06 17.74
C GLY A 271 1.64 3.06 18.67
N GLU A 272 2.36 3.70 19.59
CA GLU A 272 1.83 4.76 20.46
C GLU A 272 1.95 6.16 19.81
N LEU A 273 2.60 6.27 18.65
CA LEU A 273 2.73 7.54 17.92
C LEU A 273 1.35 8.07 17.51
N ARG A 274 1.13 9.36 17.70
CA ARG A 274 -0.12 10.09 17.42
C ARG A 274 0.19 11.47 16.86
N ARG A 275 -0.80 12.15 16.30
CA ARG A 275 -0.69 13.48 15.68
C ARG A 275 -0.17 14.54 16.65
N GLU A 276 -0.39 14.41 17.96
CA GLU A 276 0.12 15.33 18.99
C GLU A 276 1.64 15.22 19.23
N HIS A 277 2.30 14.18 18.74
CA HIS A 277 3.72 13.91 19.02
C HIS A 277 4.68 14.57 18.03
N PHE A 278 4.20 15.32 17.05
CA PHE A 278 5.06 16.05 16.13
C PHE A 278 4.53 17.45 15.84
N GLU A 279 5.44 18.32 15.39
CA GLU A 279 5.14 19.67 14.91
C GLU A 279 5.56 19.79 13.44
N VAL A 280 4.81 20.61 12.70
CA VAL A 280 5.11 20.93 11.30
C VAL A 280 5.47 22.41 11.22
N VAL A 281 6.58 22.72 10.57
CA VAL A 281 6.93 24.10 10.20
C VAL A 281 6.12 24.45 8.95
N VAL A 282 5.07 25.24 9.13
CA VAL A 282 4.13 25.62 8.06
C VAL A 282 4.56 26.88 7.33
N ASP A 283 5.37 27.71 7.96
CA ASP A 283 5.94 28.93 7.40
C ASP A 283 7.15 29.38 8.23
N VAL A 284 7.87 30.41 7.78
CA VAL A 284 8.99 31.00 8.51
C VAL A 284 8.53 31.47 9.89
N GLY A 285 9.11 30.88 10.95
CA GLY A 285 8.78 31.19 12.33
C GLY A 285 7.40 30.70 12.80
N ARG A 286 6.64 29.94 11.99
CA ARG A 286 5.32 29.43 12.34
C ARG A 286 5.33 27.91 12.38
N ARG A 287 5.01 27.35 13.54
CA ARG A 287 4.85 25.91 13.77
C ARG A 287 3.42 25.61 14.16
N MET A 288 2.96 24.41 13.83
CA MET A 288 1.68 23.86 14.27
C MET A 288 1.90 22.42 14.75
N LYS A 289 1.21 22.04 15.81
CA LYS A 289 1.15 20.61 16.19
C LYS A 289 0.47 19.81 15.09
N GLY A 290 0.88 18.57 14.91
CA GLY A 290 0.24 17.67 13.95
C GLY A 290 -1.27 17.51 14.23
N SER A 291 -1.68 17.50 15.51
CA SER A 291 -3.10 17.45 15.90
C SER A 291 -3.89 18.74 15.64
N GLU A 292 -3.21 19.89 15.51
CA GLU A 292 -3.84 21.16 15.11
C GLU A 292 -3.95 21.27 13.59
N LEU A 293 -2.94 20.79 12.88
CA LEU A 293 -2.91 20.77 11.41
C LEU A 293 -3.89 19.73 10.85
N TYR A 294 -3.95 18.57 11.50
CA TYR A 294 -4.81 17.43 11.19
C TYR A 294 -5.64 17.05 12.41
N PRO A 295 -6.69 17.82 12.76
CA PRO A 295 -7.54 17.51 13.90
C PRO A 295 -8.26 16.16 13.67
N TYR A 296 -8.38 15.35 14.75
CA TYR A 296 -9.18 14.13 14.66
C TYR A 296 -10.66 14.47 14.42
N PRO A 297 -11.37 13.72 13.58
CA PRO A 297 -12.79 13.90 13.42
C PRO A 297 -13.52 13.60 14.74
N PRO A 298 -14.68 14.22 14.98
CA PRO A 298 -15.53 13.82 16.09
C PRO A 298 -15.85 12.32 15.92
N LEU A 299 -15.70 11.56 17.02
CA LEU A 299 -16.06 10.16 17.03
C LEU A 299 -17.55 10.04 16.66
N ALA A 300 -17.89 9.16 15.74
CA ALA A 300 -19.26 8.78 15.53
C ALA A 300 -19.81 8.27 16.89
N LEU A 301 -20.75 8.99 17.44
CA LEU A 301 -21.52 8.46 18.57
C LEU A 301 -22.22 7.21 18.03
N ARG A 302 -21.81 6.01 18.50
CA ARG A 302 -22.63 4.82 18.33
C ARG A 302 -23.96 5.18 18.99
N VAL A 303 -24.98 5.36 18.18
CA VAL A 303 -26.35 5.25 18.67
C VAL A 303 -26.45 3.78 19.04
N LEU A 304 -26.34 3.49 20.33
CA LEU A 304 -26.67 2.16 20.88
C LEU A 304 -28.11 1.92 20.44
N GLU A 305 -28.36 0.94 19.62
CA GLU A 305 -29.72 0.51 19.34
C GLU A 305 -30.37 0.15 20.69
N GLU A 306 -31.67 0.37 20.84
CA GLU A 306 -32.40 0.11 22.11
C GLU A 306 -32.14 -1.30 22.64
N THR A 307 -31.92 -2.28 21.74
CA THR A 307 -31.53 -3.66 22.04
C THR A 307 -30.20 -3.79 22.79
N ASP A 308 -29.20 -2.94 22.51
CA ASP A 308 -27.90 -2.96 23.19
C ASP A 308 -28.02 -2.40 24.61
N THR A 309 -28.94 -1.47 24.82
CA THR A 309 -29.20 -0.86 26.12
C THR A 309 -29.92 -1.87 27.06
N GLU A 310 -30.85 -2.66 26.54
CA GLU A 310 -31.52 -3.72 27.31
C GLU A 310 -30.55 -4.85 27.69
N ALA A 311 -29.68 -5.29 26.78
CA ALA A 311 -28.66 -6.30 27.06
C ALA A 311 -27.65 -5.83 28.12
N PHE A 312 -27.25 -4.56 28.09
CA PHE A 312 -26.37 -3.97 29.10
C PHE A 312 -27.04 -3.87 30.48
N LEU A 313 -28.30 -3.48 30.54
CA LEU A 313 -29.08 -3.41 31.81
C LEU A 313 -29.31 -4.79 32.40
N GLN A 314 -29.51 -5.84 31.61
CA GLN A 314 -29.61 -7.23 32.06
C GLN A 314 -28.29 -7.79 32.59
N TRP A 315 -27.16 -7.32 32.09
CA TRP A 315 -25.84 -7.74 32.60
C TRP A 315 -25.44 -7.00 33.88
N ALA A 316 -25.94 -5.79 34.10
CA ALA A 316 -25.69 -4.94 35.29
C ALA A 316 -26.64 -5.15 36.46
N SER A 317 -27.67 -5.99 36.31
CA SER A 317 -28.62 -6.41 37.36
C SER A 317 -28.24 -7.79 37.92
#